data_7f26b67afd7903aa84a80d51d1e0ad55
#
_entry.id   7f26b67afd7903aa84a80d51d1e0ad55
#
_cell.length_a   1.000
_cell.length_b   1.000
_cell.length_c   1.000
_cell.angle_alpha   90.00
_cell.angle_beta   90.00
_cell.angle_gamma   90.00
#
_symmetry.space_group_name_H-M   'P 1'
#
loop_
_entity.id
_entity.type
_entity.pdbx_description
1 polymer ?
#
loop_
_entity_poly.entity_id
_entity_poly.type
_entity_poly.pdbx_seq_one_letter_code
_entity_poly.pdbx_strand_id
1 'polypeptide(L)'
;SVKEAIDDLPRLGNGMKSNIINHESMKHTEQMLKKMSFIPDGGNRSSIPLKIRPKSGDVRKYIRYASTEPSICITGDMRKVFHYNQNRALTVRELARIQTFPDNFIFKGSKISQQQQIGNAVPPLLAEKIAECIITMNNDAI
;
A
#
# COMPACT_ATOMS: atom_id res chain seq x y z
N SER A 1 4.03 8.32 8.83
CA SER A 1 2.64 7.87 8.58
C SER A 1 2.40 7.53 7.12
N VAL A 2 1.29 6.85 6.83
CA VAL A 2 0.89 6.55 5.45
C VAL A 2 0.68 7.84 4.65
N LYS A 3 0.03 8.84 5.23
CA LYS A 3 -0.20 10.13 4.57
C LYS A 3 1.11 10.80 4.18
N GLU A 4 2.07 10.91 5.07
CA GLU A 4 3.38 11.51 4.78
C GLU A 4 4.11 10.83 3.63
N ALA A 5 3.94 9.51 3.48
CA ALA A 5 4.61 8.75 2.43
C ALA A 5 4.02 8.96 1.04
N ILE A 6 2.71 9.27 0.92
CA ILE A 6 2.02 9.20 -0.39
C ILE A 6 1.10 10.39 -0.74
N ASP A 7 0.95 11.40 0.15
CA ASP A 7 -0.04 12.49 -0.05
C ASP A 7 0.32 13.47 -1.20
N ASP A 8 1.60 13.56 -1.52
CA ASP A 8 2.11 14.38 -2.63
C ASP A 8 1.93 13.72 -4.01
N LEU A 9 1.56 12.43 -4.06
CA LEU A 9 1.27 11.76 -5.32
C LEU A 9 -0.06 12.23 -5.92
N PRO A 10 -0.14 12.35 -7.26
CA PRO A 10 -1.36 12.78 -7.94
C PRO A 10 -2.57 11.90 -7.57
N ARG A 11 -3.71 12.53 -7.29
CA ARG A 11 -4.96 11.81 -7.08
C ARG A 11 -5.38 11.07 -8.35
N LEU A 12 -5.85 9.83 -8.19
CA LEU A 12 -6.28 8.99 -9.31
C LEU A 12 -7.75 8.58 -9.16
N GLY A 13 -8.49 8.68 -10.25
CA GLY A 13 -9.78 8.05 -10.38
C GLY A 13 -9.67 6.52 -10.57
N ASN A 14 -10.82 5.86 -10.63
CA ASN A 14 -10.92 4.41 -10.85
C ASN A 14 -10.35 4.00 -12.23
N GLY A 15 -9.29 3.19 -12.25
CA GLY A 15 -8.63 2.73 -13.48
C GLY A 15 -7.79 3.79 -14.20
N MET A 16 -7.50 4.94 -13.56
CA MET A 16 -6.66 5.99 -14.13
C MET A 16 -5.17 5.79 -13.83
N LYS A 17 -4.32 6.41 -14.66
CA LYS A 17 -2.87 6.46 -14.47
C LYS A 17 -2.38 7.90 -14.48
N SER A 18 -1.26 8.16 -13.82
CA SER A 18 -0.51 9.41 -13.93
C SER A 18 0.74 9.24 -14.82
N ASN A 19 1.50 10.31 -14.95
CA ASN A 19 2.83 10.28 -15.58
C ASN A 19 3.94 9.70 -14.68
N ILE A 20 3.63 9.44 -13.40
CA ILE A 20 4.58 8.81 -12.47
C ILE A 20 4.60 7.30 -12.72
N ILE A 21 5.78 6.73 -12.87
CA ILE A 21 5.96 5.30 -13.14
C ILE A 21 5.43 4.45 -11.98
N ASN A 22 4.71 3.39 -12.31
CA ASN A 22 4.03 2.49 -11.35
C ASN A 22 2.88 3.14 -10.55
N HIS A 23 2.48 4.38 -10.91
CA HIS A 23 1.34 5.06 -10.28
C HIS A 23 0.10 5.00 -11.18
N GLU A 24 -0.54 3.83 -11.17
CA GLU A 24 -1.74 3.51 -11.93
C GLU A 24 -2.73 2.76 -11.02
N SER A 25 -3.96 3.26 -10.91
CA SER A 25 -5.00 2.65 -10.09
C SER A 25 -5.58 1.39 -10.76
N MET A 26 -6.02 0.45 -9.95
CA MET A 26 -6.81 -0.68 -10.44
C MET A 26 -8.21 -0.21 -10.82
N LYS A 27 -8.80 -0.85 -11.83
CA LYS A 27 -10.22 -0.69 -12.15
C LYS A 27 -11.06 -1.56 -11.22
N HIS A 28 -11.94 -0.94 -10.46
CA HIS A 28 -12.87 -1.61 -9.55
C HIS A 28 -14.29 -1.59 -10.10
N THR A 29 -15.08 -2.60 -9.78
CA THR A 29 -16.51 -2.63 -10.11
C THR A 29 -17.29 -1.63 -9.24
N GLU A 30 -18.46 -1.19 -9.69
CA GLU A 30 -19.34 -0.30 -8.91
C GLU A 30 -19.69 -0.85 -7.53
N GLN A 31 -19.91 -2.17 -7.44
CA GLN A 31 -20.15 -2.83 -6.16
C GLN A 31 -18.95 -2.72 -5.21
N MET A 32 -17.73 -2.79 -5.74
CA MET A 32 -16.52 -2.63 -4.94
C MET A 32 -16.36 -1.18 -4.50
N LEU A 33 -16.56 -0.21 -5.39
CA LEU A 33 -16.53 1.23 -5.06
C LEU A 33 -17.55 1.57 -3.97
N LYS A 34 -18.77 1.02 -4.08
CA LYS A 34 -19.81 1.17 -3.06
C LYS A 34 -19.40 0.57 -1.71
N LYS A 35 -18.68 -0.56 -1.67
CA LYS A 35 -18.17 -1.12 -0.41
C LYS A 35 -17.08 -0.23 0.18
N MET A 36 -16.17 0.29 -0.66
CA MET A 36 -15.10 1.19 -0.22
C MET A 36 -15.63 2.48 0.40
N SER A 37 -16.73 3.05 -0.12
CA SER A 37 -17.30 4.31 0.39
C SER A 37 -17.83 4.22 1.82
N PHE A 38 -18.11 3.01 2.32
CA PHE A 38 -18.52 2.80 3.71
C PHE A 38 -17.37 2.66 4.69
N ILE A 39 -16.13 2.50 4.20
CA ILE A 39 -14.97 2.29 5.06
C ILE A 39 -14.29 3.64 5.29
N PRO A 40 -14.34 4.19 6.51
CA PRO A 40 -13.68 5.45 6.83
C PRO A 40 -12.17 5.28 6.88
N ASP A 41 -11.44 6.38 7.02
CA ASP A 41 -10.00 6.41 7.28
C ASP A 41 -9.67 5.52 8.50
N GLY A 42 -8.69 4.61 8.34
CA GLY A 42 -8.34 3.60 9.34
C GLY A 42 -9.39 2.51 9.57
N GLY A 43 -10.50 2.53 8.83
CA GLY A 43 -11.59 1.59 8.99
C GLY A 43 -11.38 0.25 8.28
N ASN A 44 -12.30 -0.66 8.52
CA ASN A 44 -12.24 -2.01 7.97
C ASN A 44 -13.63 -2.52 7.51
N ARG A 45 -13.71 -3.79 7.13
CA ARG A 45 -14.93 -4.43 6.64
C ARG A 45 -16.15 -4.33 7.57
N SER A 46 -15.97 -4.10 8.88
CA SER A 46 -17.07 -3.99 9.82
C SER A 46 -17.96 -2.78 9.54
N SER A 47 -17.40 -1.73 8.94
CA SER A 47 -18.13 -0.52 8.53
C SER A 47 -19.04 -0.73 7.32
N ILE A 48 -18.89 -1.85 6.59
CA ILE A 48 -19.74 -2.16 5.43
C ILE A 48 -21.08 -2.69 5.95
N PRO A 49 -22.25 -2.18 5.46
CA PRO A 49 -23.55 -2.67 5.85
C PRO A 49 -23.70 -4.19 5.66
N LEU A 50 -24.29 -4.88 6.63
CA LEU A 50 -24.41 -6.35 6.66
C LEU A 50 -24.95 -6.95 5.35
N LYS A 51 -25.91 -6.27 4.71
CA LYS A 51 -26.53 -6.71 3.46
C LYS A 51 -25.55 -6.92 2.30
N ILE A 52 -24.46 -6.12 2.25
CA ILE A 52 -23.47 -6.14 1.16
C ILE A 52 -22.06 -6.49 1.66
N ARG A 53 -21.92 -6.72 2.97
CA ARG A 53 -20.65 -7.10 3.60
C ARG A 53 -20.20 -8.48 3.09
N PRO A 54 -18.91 -8.66 2.77
CA PRO A 54 -18.37 -9.99 2.51
C PRO A 54 -18.58 -10.92 3.71
N LYS A 55 -19.26 -12.06 3.48
CA LYS A 55 -19.60 -13.02 4.56
C LYS A 55 -18.40 -13.84 5.02
N SER A 56 -17.42 -14.05 4.13
CA SER A 56 -16.24 -14.88 4.40
C SER A 56 -14.98 -14.22 3.83
N GLY A 57 -13.83 -14.75 4.16
CA GLY A 57 -12.54 -14.34 3.65
C GLY A 57 -11.63 -13.73 4.71
N ASP A 58 -10.39 -13.44 4.30
CA ASP A 58 -9.32 -12.92 5.14
C ASP A 58 -9.73 -11.61 5.80
N VAL A 59 -9.61 -11.55 7.13
CA VAL A 59 -9.92 -10.35 7.95
C VAL A 59 -9.03 -9.15 7.59
N ARG A 60 -7.86 -9.42 7.02
CA ARG A 60 -6.91 -8.40 6.54
C ARG A 60 -7.33 -7.75 5.21
N LYS A 61 -8.47 -8.16 4.64
CA LYS A 61 -9.04 -7.59 3.42
C LYS A 61 -10.18 -6.63 3.75
N TYR A 62 -10.43 -5.69 2.83
CA TYR A 62 -11.38 -4.58 3.04
C TYR A 62 -10.97 -3.67 4.19
N ILE A 63 -9.70 -3.33 4.23
CA ILE A 63 -9.10 -2.37 5.16
C ILE A 63 -8.76 -1.09 4.39
N ARG A 64 -9.05 0.05 4.98
CA ARG A 64 -8.53 1.34 4.54
C ARG A 64 -7.39 1.72 5.47
N TYR A 65 -6.25 2.10 4.92
CA TYR A 65 -5.13 2.57 5.73
C TYR A 65 -5.53 3.79 6.56
N ALA A 66 -5.02 3.90 7.77
CA ALA A 66 -5.12 5.10 8.58
C ALA A 66 -4.11 6.13 8.10
N SER A 67 -4.57 7.36 7.86
CA SER A 67 -3.72 8.42 7.32
C SER A 67 -2.57 8.80 8.25
N THR A 68 -2.82 8.80 9.56
CA THR A 68 -1.88 9.27 10.59
C THR A 68 -1.00 8.16 11.19
N GLU A 69 -1.27 6.90 10.85
CA GLU A 69 -0.58 5.74 11.41
C GLU A 69 0.45 5.17 10.43
N PRO A 70 1.42 4.38 10.91
CA PRO A 70 2.21 3.51 10.06
C PRO A 70 1.31 2.51 9.31
N SER A 71 1.76 2.04 8.15
CA SER A 71 1.03 1.02 7.42
C SER A 71 1.05 -0.33 8.15
N ILE A 72 0.00 -1.12 7.93
CA ILE A 72 0.08 -2.56 8.21
C ILE A 72 1.06 -3.22 7.25
N CYS A 73 1.48 -4.45 7.57
CA CYS A 73 2.40 -5.22 6.73
C CYS A 73 1.91 -5.28 5.26
N ILE A 74 2.78 -4.89 4.33
CA ILE A 74 2.53 -4.99 2.91
C ILE A 74 2.76 -6.45 2.49
N THR A 75 1.75 -7.05 1.86
CA THR A 75 1.78 -8.43 1.37
C THR A 75 1.68 -8.45 -0.16
N GLY A 76 1.89 -9.61 -0.77
CA GLY A 76 1.79 -9.78 -2.23
C GLY A 76 0.38 -9.61 -2.83
N ASP A 77 -0.67 -9.49 -2.02
CA ASP A 77 -2.04 -9.23 -2.49
C ASP A 77 -2.68 -8.06 -1.75
N MET A 78 -2.49 -6.86 -2.26
CA MET A 78 -3.01 -5.61 -1.72
C MET A 78 -4.29 -5.09 -2.42
N ARG A 79 -4.93 -5.92 -3.26
CA ARG A 79 -6.10 -5.51 -4.08
C ARG A 79 -7.33 -5.09 -3.26
N LYS A 80 -7.39 -5.44 -1.99
CA LYS A 80 -8.49 -5.11 -1.06
C LYS A 80 -8.00 -4.34 0.17
N VAL A 81 -6.87 -3.66 0.03
CA VAL A 81 -6.37 -2.65 0.96
C VAL A 81 -6.45 -1.29 0.25
N PHE A 82 -7.11 -0.34 0.88
CA PHE A 82 -7.57 0.88 0.22
C PHE A 82 -6.76 2.10 0.68
N HIS A 83 -6.63 3.04 -0.25
CA HIS A 83 -6.05 4.34 0.01
C HIS A 83 -6.84 5.08 1.09
N TYR A 84 -6.17 5.78 2.02
CA TYR A 84 -6.77 6.39 3.20
C TYR A 84 -7.94 7.36 2.86
N ASN A 85 -7.90 8.11 1.74
CA ASN A 85 -8.94 9.08 1.37
C ASN A 85 -9.48 8.96 -0.06
N GLN A 86 -9.11 7.90 -0.81
CA GLN A 86 -9.62 7.63 -2.16
C GLN A 86 -10.28 6.25 -2.21
N ASN A 87 -11.39 6.12 -2.96
CA ASN A 87 -12.10 4.84 -3.09
C ASN A 87 -11.44 3.96 -4.17
N ARG A 88 -10.23 3.48 -3.88
CA ARG A 88 -9.45 2.57 -4.71
C ARG A 88 -8.43 1.81 -3.87
N ALA A 89 -7.91 0.73 -4.40
CA ALA A 89 -6.70 0.10 -3.85
C ALA A 89 -5.49 1.01 -4.05
N LEU A 90 -4.45 0.80 -3.24
CA LEU A 90 -3.17 1.50 -3.43
C LEU A 90 -2.53 1.10 -4.75
N THR A 91 -1.82 2.05 -5.34
CA THR A 91 -0.99 1.80 -6.53
C THR A 91 0.32 1.13 -6.14
N VAL A 92 1.03 0.59 -7.12
CA VAL A 92 2.37 0.01 -6.91
C VAL A 92 3.33 1.08 -6.37
N ARG A 93 3.28 2.31 -6.90
CA ARG A 93 4.14 3.42 -6.43
C ARG A 93 3.86 3.79 -4.97
N GLU A 94 2.59 3.86 -4.58
CA GLU A 94 2.21 4.13 -3.19
C GLU A 94 2.72 3.04 -2.24
N LEU A 95 2.54 1.77 -2.61
CA LEU A 95 3.08 0.65 -1.83
C LEU A 95 4.60 0.68 -1.74
N ALA A 96 5.28 1.02 -2.84
CA ALA A 96 6.74 1.15 -2.90
C ALA A 96 7.25 2.24 -1.95
N ARG A 97 6.63 3.43 -1.94
CA ARG A 97 6.99 4.51 -1.02
C ARG A 97 6.77 4.15 0.44
N ILE A 98 5.65 3.49 0.75
CA ILE A 98 5.38 2.98 2.11
C ILE A 98 6.46 1.96 2.53
N GLN A 99 6.96 1.14 1.61
CA GLN A 99 8.10 0.22 1.80
C GLN A 99 9.47 0.92 1.69
N THR A 100 9.50 2.24 1.59
CA THR A 100 10.73 3.06 1.51
C THR A 100 11.58 2.87 0.24
N PHE A 101 11.00 2.36 -0.85
CA PHE A 101 11.67 2.36 -2.14
C PHE A 101 11.74 3.78 -2.72
N PRO A 102 12.87 4.18 -3.31
CA PRO A 102 13.00 5.49 -3.96
C PRO A 102 12.16 5.55 -5.25
N ASP A 103 11.76 6.75 -5.65
CA ASP A 103 10.85 6.94 -6.79
C ASP A 103 11.44 6.54 -8.15
N ASN A 104 12.75 6.55 -8.28
CA ASN A 104 13.45 6.09 -9.47
C ASN A 104 13.52 4.56 -9.60
N PHE A 105 13.14 3.80 -8.56
CA PHE A 105 13.07 2.35 -8.65
C PHE A 105 11.83 1.92 -9.45
N ILE A 106 12.02 1.14 -10.50
CA ILE A 106 10.98 0.73 -11.44
C ILE A 106 10.66 -0.75 -11.26
N PHE A 107 9.41 -1.03 -10.88
CA PHE A 107 8.89 -2.40 -10.83
C PHE A 107 8.38 -2.82 -12.23
N LYS A 108 8.72 -4.03 -12.68
CA LYS A 108 8.33 -4.57 -13.99
C LYS A 108 7.41 -5.78 -13.84
N GLY A 109 6.68 -6.11 -14.90
CA GLY A 109 5.74 -7.20 -14.95
C GLY A 109 4.29 -6.76 -14.70
N SER A 110 3.39 -7.70 -14.44
CA SER A 110 1.98 -7.41 -14.13
C SER A 110 1.86 -6.68 -12.79
N LYS A 111 0.75 -5.94 -12.59
CA LYS A 111 0.49 -5.26 -11.30
C LYS A 111 0.55 -6.20 -10.09
N ILE A 112 0.07 -7.43 -10.24
CA ILE A 112 0.14 -8.45 -9.19
C ILE A 112 1.60 -8.82 -8.90
N SER A 113 2.40 -9.06 -9.96
CA SER A 113 3.83 -9.37 -9.82
C SER A 113 4.57 -8.20 -9.15
N GLN A 114 4.29 -6.96 -9.54
CA GLN A 114 4.87 -5.76 -8.92
C GLN A 114 4.53 -5.65 -7.42
N GLN A 115 3.28 -5.92 -7.03
CA GLN A 115 2.88 -5.96 -5.63
C GLN A 115 3.59 -7.08 -4.85
N GLN A 116 3.77 -8.25 -5.45
CA GLN A 116 4.53 -9.35 -4.85
C GLN A 116 5.99 -8.99 -4.64
N GLN A 117 6.63 -8.31 -5.60
CA GLN A 117 8.00 -7.82 -5.46
C GLN A 117 8.14 -6.91 -4.24
N ILE A 118 7.22 -5.95 -4.07
CA ILE A 118 7.22 -5.03 -2.93
C ILE A 118 6.95 -5.79 -1.61
N GLY A 119 5.95 -6.66 -1.58
CA GLY A 119 5.56 -7.38 -0.37
C GLY A 119 6.60 -8.41 0.11
N ASN A 120 7.46 -8.89 -0.79
CA ASN A 120 8.55 -9.82 -0.47
C ASN A 120 9.87 -9.10 -0.15
N ALA A 121 9.95 -7.80 -0.35
CA ALA A 121 11.18 -7.05 -0.15
C ALA A 121 11.35 -6.63 1.33
N VAL A 122 12.60 -6.58 1.77
CA VAL A 122 12.98 -5.83 2.96
C VAL A 122 12.94 -4.34 2.61
N PRO A 123 12.33 -3.47 3.44
CA PRO A 123 12.35 -2.04 3.20
C PRO A 123 13.79 -1.50 3.06
N PRO A 124 14.13 -0.78 1.97
CA PRO A 124 15.49 -0.31 1.74
C PRO A 124 16.11 0.49 2.89
N LEU A 125 15.36 1.42 3.49
CA LEU A 125 15.85 2.18 4.65
C LEU A 125 16.10 1.30 5.89
N LEU A 126 15.32 0.24 6.09
CA LEU A 126 15.59 -0.72 7.17
C LEU A 126 16.88 -1.49 6.91
N ALA A 127 17.08 -1.97 5.67
CA ALA A 127 18.30 -2.66 5.28
C ALA A 127 19.54 -1.79 5.45
N GLU A 128 19.46 -0.50 5.06
CA GLU A 128 20.50 0.49 5.26
C GLU A 128 20.87 0.65 6.74
N LYS A 129 19.86 0.83 7.62
CA LYS A 129 20.11 0.98 9.07
C LYS A 129 20.70 -0.29 9.70
N ILE A 130 20.30 -1.46 9.26
CA ILE A 130 20.92 -2.72 9.71
C ILE A 130 22.39 -2.78 9.27
N ALA A 131 22.69 -2.42 8.02
CA ALA A 131 24.06 -2.39 7.53
C ALA A 131 24.95 -1.39 8.29
N GLU A 132 24.46 -0.18 8.57
CA GLU A 132 25.15 0.81 9.40
C GLU A 132 25.48 0.26 10.80
N CYS A 133 24.52 -0.40 11.45
CA CYS A 133 24.73 -1.02 12.76
C CYS A 133 25.83 -2.10 12.71
N ILE A 134 25.83 -2.96 11.69
CA ILE A 134 26.84 -4.01 11.53
C ILE A 134 28.24 -3.40 11.35
N ILE A 135 28.37 -2.36 10.53
CA ILE A 135 29.64 -1.66 10.28
C ILE A 135 30.17 -1.05 11.58
N THR A 136 29.31 -0.38 12.36
CA THR A 136 29.69 0.22 13.64
C THR A 136 30.19 -0.85 14.62
N MET A 137 29.44 -1.95 14.77
CA MET A 137 29.82 -3.05 15.66
C MET A 137 31.19 -3.66 15.29
N ASN A 138 31.49 -3.78 13.99
CA ASN A 138 32.78 -4.31 13.55
C ASN A 138 33.94 -3.34 13.83
N ASN A 139 33.69 -2.02 13.74
CA ASN A 139 34.71 -1.02 14.03
C ASN A 139 35.03 -0.91 15.53
N ASP A 140 34.04 -1.15 16.40
CA ASP A 140 34.22 -1.14 17.84
C ASP A 140 34.88 -2.42 18.39
N ALA A 141 34.99 -3.45 17.54
CA ALA A 141 35.59 -4.75 17.89
C ALA A 141 37.09 -4.86 17.60
N ILE A 142 37.71 -3.80 17.04
CA ILE A 142 39.15 -3.68 16.74
C ILE A 142 39.82 -2.72 17.72
#